data_712fcdcf1fa9c5210f3a45adc959fd86
#
_entry.id   712fcdcf1fa9c5210f3a45adc959fd86
#
_cell.length_a   1.000
_cell.length_b   1.000
_cell.length_c   1.000
_cell.angle_alpha   90.00
_cell.angle_beta   90.00
_cell.angle_gamma   90.00
#
_symmetry.space_group_name_H-M   'P 1'
#
loop_
_entity.id
_entity.type
_entity.pdbx_description
1 polymer ?
#
loop_
_entity_poly.entity_id
_entity_poly.type
_entity_poly.pdbx_seq_one_letter_code
_entity_poly.pdbx_strand_id
1 'polypeptide(L)'
;GLAYYDRKKNNYTFISKKQDAIPSDIIVCSYKDSKGRLWFGSYGNGAFYEQNGKFSKVATTYEQKYSIDYVRCITEDKYGNIWLGTIMNGIYCLDNTGNITPYTMEKTGMLTNSITTFSCADGINLYIGTSSGLYCMNTETKEISLLENNNSASNLFEEVHINCIYQDTRGLLWIGTRKGMDVYNKNTKERIHLSTKNGLSHDYIRAITEDKEKNIWVTTDHGVTNIIATNSPEPSSKFLCYPYFEEDGIGNMAFNNHSITCTQQGEILMGGSGGYLRINPRFINYRHESHPVIYTSLYLANQRMEVGSKNSSGRILLNKNIQLLNEITMDYSDSNFALEVSSMDYNSLHKLQYAY
;
A
#
# COMPACT_ATOMS: atom_id res chain seq x y z
N GLY A 1 -18.64 11.30 -11.04
CA GLY A 1 -18.74 12.68 -10.53
C GLY A 1 -17.76 12.97 -9.41
N LEU A 2 -17.83 14.18 -8.91
CA LEU A 2 -17.06 14.66 -7.77
C LEU A 2 -17.99 14.89 -6.58
N ALA A 3 -17.53 14.60 -5.38
CA ALA A 3 -18.19 14.97 -4.14
C ALA A 3 -17.27 15.92 -3.34
N TYR A 4 -17.77 17.13 -3.06
CA TYR A 4 -17.10 18.08 -2.18
C TYR A 4 -17.74 18.01 -0.80
N TYR A 5 -16.94 17.75 0.23
CA TYR A 5 -17.37 17.74 1.62
C TYR A 5 -16.95 18.99 2.35
N ASP A 6 -17.92 19.82 2.75
CA ASP A 6 -17.69 21.00 3.61
C ASP A 6 -17.73 20.57 5.09
N ARG A 7 -16.55 20.47 5.71
CA ARG A 7 -16.41 20.07 7.13
C ARG A 7 -17.11 21.01 8.10
N LYS A 8 -17.19 22.31 7.79
CA LYS A 8 -17.84 23.31 8.67
C LYS A 8 -19.35 23.16 8.68
N LYS A 9 -19.92 22.87 7.52
CA LYS A 9 -21.37 22.71 7.33
C LYS A 9 -21.82 21.25 7.47
N ASN A 10 -20.87 20.30 7.58
CA ASN A 10 -21.14 18.85 7.59
C ASN A 10 -22.03 18.43 6.42
N ASN A 11 -21.75 18.94 5.23
CA ASN A 11 -22.58 18.75 4.04
C ASN A 11 -21.75 18.34 2.82
N TYR A 12 -22.36 17.57 1.92
CA TYR A 12 -21.79 17.16 0.64
C TYR A 12 -22.44 17.95 -0.50
N THR A 13 -21.62 18.41 -1.42
CA THR A 13 -22.05 18.95 -2.72
C THR A 13 -21.57 18.00 -3.81
N PHE A 14 -22.47 17.50 -4.62
CA PHE A 14 -22.17 16.62 -5.75
C PHE A 14 -22.07 17.45 -7.03
N ILE A 15 -21.03 17.19 -7.82
CA ILE A 15 -20.74 17.84 -9.10
C ILE A 15 -20.68 16.72 -10.15
N SER A 16 -21.48 16.85 -11.21
CA SER A 16 -21.58 15.82 -12.23
C SER A 16 -21.62 16.39 -13.64
N LYS A 17 -21.37 15.52 -14.63
CA LYS A 17 -21.52 15.85 -16.06
C LYS A 17 -22.94 16.25 -16.42
N LYS A 18 -23.97 15.70 -15.76
CA LYS A 18 -25.37 16.03 -16.00
C LYS A 18 -25.70 17.52 -15.74
N GLN A 19 -24.86 18.20 -14.94
CA GLN A 19 -24.99 19.62 -14.63
C GLN A 19 -24.12 20.49 -15.53
N ASP A 20 -23.49 19.89 -16.58
CA ASP A 20 -22.47 20.50 -17.46
C ASP A 20 -21.29 21.17 -16.70
N ALA A 21 -21.11 20.77 -15.44
CA ALA A 21 -20.08 21.34 -14.57
C ALA A 21 -18.70 20.71 -14.81
N ILE A 22 -18.66 19.39 -15.15
CA ILE A 22 -17.42 18.64 -15.42
C ILE A 22 -17.55 17.78 -16.68
N PRO A 23 -16.43 17.49 -17.38
CA PRO A 23 -16.47 16.76 -18.65
C PRO A 23 -16.76 15.25 -18.51
N SER A 24 -16.53 14.66 -17.31
CA SER A 24 -16.71 13.23 -17.06
C SER A 24 -17.16 12.95 -15.65
N ASP A 25 -18.02 11.94 -15.47
CA ASP A 25 -18.38 11.38 -14.15
C ASP A 25 -17.43 10.26 -13.70
N ILE A 26 -16.58 9.72 -14.59
CA ILE A 26 -15.62 8.66 -14.25
C ILE A 26 -14.27 9.31 -13.98
N ILE A 27 -14.05 9.66 -12.72
CA ILE A 27 -12.79 10.25 -12.23
C ILE A 27 -11.94 9.14 -11.62
N VAL A 28 -10.68 9.05 -12.05
CA VAL A 28 -9.77 7.97 -11.63
C VAL A 28 -8.59 8.46 -10.81
N CYS A 29 -8.22 9.74 -10.93
CA CYS A 29 -7.18 10.35 -10.11
C CYS A 29 -7.45 11.83 -9.88
N SER A 30 -6.84 12.37 -8.83
CA SER A 30 -6.82 13.79 -8.55
C SER A 30 -5.44 14.22 -8.06
N TYR A 31 -5.07 15.47 -8.35
CA TYR A 31 -3.80 16.05 -7.94
C TYR A 31 -3.97 17.54 -7.66
N LYS A 32 -3.40 18.06 -6.58
CA LYS A 32 -3.36 19.49 -6.29
C LYS A 32 -1.98 20.02 -6.63
N ASP A 33 -1.91 20.93 -7.60
CA ASP A 33 -0.64 21.54 -8.02
C ASP A 33 -0.17 22.68 -7.11
N SER A 34 1.05 23.14 -7.34
CA SER A 34 1.68 24.23 -6.58
C SER A 34 0.96 25.58 -6.73
N LYS A 35 0.19 25.76 -7.79
CA LYS A 35 -0.65 26.95 -8.05
C LYS A 35 -2.03 26.86 -7.39
N GLY A 36 -2.30 25.76 -6.66
CA GLY A 36 -3.57 25.52 -5.97
C GLY A 36 -4.69 24.99 -6.85
N ARG A 37 -4.44 24.67 -8.14
CA ARG A 37 -5.42 24.04 -9.02
C ARG A 37 -5.63 22.60 -8.61
N LEU A 38 -6.89 22.15 -8.65
CA LEU A 38 -7.26 20.76 -8.45
C LEU A 38 -7.41 20.07 -9.80
N TRP A 39 -6.47 19.20 -10.12
CA TRP A 39 -6.46 18.42 -11.35
C TRP A 39 -7.22 17.11 -11.18
N PHE A 40 -7.89 16.68 -12.25
CA PHE A 40 -8.63 15.43 -12.30
C PHE A 40 -8.32 14.70 -13.60
N GLY A 41 -7.97 13.42 -13.48
CA GLY A 41 -7.87 12.53 -14.61
C GLY A 41 -9.14 11.70 -14.74
N SER A 42 -9.60 11.51 -15.96
CA SER A 42 -10.85 10.82 -16.24
C SER A 42 -10.68 9.66 -17.21
N TYR A 43 -11.64 8.78 -17.18
CA TYR A 43 -11.76 7.69 -18.15
C TYR A 43 -12.62 8.15 -19.34
N GLY A 44 -11.97 8.39 -20.48
CA GLY A 44 -12.62 8.75 -21.75
C GLY A 44 -12.77 10.24 -22.05
N ASN A 45 -12.35 11.16 -21.14
CA ASN A 45 -12.43 12.61 -21.36
C ASN A 45 -11.18 13.39 -20.97
N GLY A 46 -10.04 12.71 -20.84
CA GLY A 46 -8.75 13.31 -20.56
C GLY A 46 -8.61 13.88 -19.15
N ALA A 47 -7.83 14.95 -19.06
CA ALA A 47 -7.63 15.72 -17.84
C ALA A 47 -8.39 17.04 -17.87
N PHE A 48 -8.80 17.49 -16.70
CA PHE A 48 -9.33 18.81 -16.47
C PHE A 48 -8.91 19.31 -15.07
N TYR A 49 -9.01 20.59 -14.83
CA TYR A 49 -8.70 21.17 -13.53
C TYR A 49 -9.77 22.17 -13.10
N GLU A 50 -9.89 22.31 -11.78
CA GLU A 50 -10.68 23.33 -11.13
C GLU A 50 -9.76 24.45 -10.61
N GLN A 51 -10.16 25.69 -10.82
CA GLN A 51 -9.54 26.87 -10.23
C GLN A 51 -10.61 27.93 -9.96
N ASN A 52 -10.70 28.40 -8.73
CA ASN A 52 -11.67 29.42 -8.30
C ASN A 52 -13.13 29.08 -8.65
N GLY A 53 -13.53 27.84 -8.51
CA GLY A 53 -14.88 27.36 -8.81
C GLY A 53 -15.18 27.12 -10.28
N LYS A 54 -14.20 27.27 -11.18
CA LYS A 54 -14.36 27.04 -12.63
C LYS A 54 -13.55 25.80 -13.05
N PHE A 55 -14.21 24.96 -13.84
CA PHE A 55 -13.55 23.81 -14.46
C PHE A 55 -13.06 24.15 -15.88
N SER A 56 -11.85 23.73 -16.18
CA SER A 56 -11.19 23.93 -17.48
C SER A 56 -10.66 22.59 -17.99
N LYS A 57 -11.01 22.25 -19.22
CA LYS A 57 -10.57 21.00 -19.87
C LYS A 57 -9.21 21.21 -20.55
N VAL A 58 -8.33 20.19 -20.42
CA VAL A 58 -7.09 20.09 -21.21
C VAL A 58 -7.40 19.42 -22.56
N ALA A 59 -6.61 19.73 -23.59
CA ALA A 59 -6.75 19.06 -24.88
C ALA A 59 -6.71 17.54 -24.73
N THR A 60 -7.62 16.85 -25.45
CA THR A 60 -7.72 15.38 -25.41
C THR A 60 -6.94 14.70 -26.50
N THR A 61 -6.47 15.46 -27.50
CA THR A 61 -5.71 14.93 -28.65
C THR A 61 -4.47 15.77 -28.89
N TYR A 62 -3.41 15.12 -29.28
CA TYR A 62 -2.17 15.75 -29.74
C TYR A 62 -1.89 15.29 -31.17
N GLU A 63 -1.72 16.28 -32.09
CA GLU A 63 -1.43 16.03 -33.51
C GLU A 63 -2.38 15.04 -34.21
N GLN A 64 -3.64 14.92 -33.77
CA GLN A 64 -4.64 13.95 -34.28
C GLN A 64 -4.21 12.47 -34.22
N LYS A 65 -3.02 12.18 -33.68
CA LYS A 65 -2.44 10.84 -33.62
C LYS A 65 -2.52 10.22 -32.22
N TYR A 66 -2.39 11.03 -31.16
CA TYR A 66 -2.31 10.55 -29.79
C TYR A 66 -3.52 11.03 -28.99
N SER A 67 -4.20 10.10 -28.33
CA SER A 67 -5.33 10.41 -27.44
C SER A 67 -4.88 10.50 -25.99
N ILE A 68 -5.28 11.58 -25.32
CA ILE A 68 -5.07 11.78 -23.87
C ILE A 68 -6.33 11.42 -23.07
N ASP A 69 -7.26 10.66 -23.66
CA ASP A 69 -8.61 10.45 -23.11
C ASP A 69 -8.64 9.67 -21.79
N TYR A 70 -7.66 8.79 -21.54
CA TYR A 70 -7.63 7.90 -20.40
C TYR A 70 -6.49 8.26 -19.44
N VAL A 71 -6.64 9.34 -18.68
CA VAL A 71 -5.61 9.81 -17.73
C VAL A 71 -5.76 9.09 -16.40
N ARG A 72 -4.75 8.33 -16.01
CA ARG A 72 -4.72 7.49 -14.83
C ARG A 72 -3.97 8.07 -13.65
N CYS A 73 -2.94 8.86 -13.91
CA CYS A 73 -2.14 9.51 -12.86
C CYS A 73 -1.69 10.90 -13.32
N ILE A 74 -1.52 11.79 -12.35
CA ILE A 74 -1.13 13.20 -12.56
C ILE A 74 -0.11 13.55 -11.49
N THR A 75 0.94 14.29 -11.86
CA THR A 75 1.89 14.89 -10.92
C THR A 75 2.47 16.17 -11.49
N GLU A 76 3.22 16.92 -10.70
CA GLU A 76 3.89 18.15 -11.06
C GLU A 76 5.39 18.02 -10.82
N ASP A 77 6.23 18.57 -11.70
CA ASP A 77 7.66 18.70 -11.48
C ASP A 77 8.03 20.04 -10.82
N LYS A 78 9.30 20.22 -10.45
CA LYS A 78 9.77 21.46 -9.79
C LYS A 78 9.65 22.73 -10.64
N TYR A 79 9.43 22.57 -11.96
CA TYR A 79 9.23 23.68 -12.88
C TYR A 79 7.76 24.05 -13.04
N GLY A 80 6.85 23.33 -12.40
CA GLY A 80 5.42 23.50 -12.51
C GLY A 80 4.80 22.90 -13.76
N ASN A 81 5.53 22.03 -14.48
CA ASN A 81 4.96 21.26 -15.57
C ASN A 81 4.10 20.13 -15.00
N ILE A 82 2.95 19.91 -15.63
CA ILE A 82 2.03 18.84 -15.26
C ILE A 82 2.27 17.61 -16.13
N TRP A 83 2.52 16.48 -15.47
CA TRP A 83 2.73 15.19 -16.10
C TRP A 83 1.47 14.35 -16.02
N LEU A 84 1.00 13.88 -17.17
CA LEU A 84 -0.21 13.07 -17.32
C LEU A 84 0.20 11.67 -17.79
N GLY A 85 -0.11 10.64 -17.00
CA GLY A 85 0.10 9.25 -17.38
C GLY A 85 -1.20 8.64 -17.90
N THR A 86 -1.14 7.98 -19.05
CA THR A 86 -2.31 7.41 -19.71
C THR A 86 -2.28 5.87 -19.69
N ILE A 87 -3.45 5.28 -19.89
CA ILE A 87 -3.58 3.81 -19.89
C ILE A 87 -2.94 3.17 -21.13
N MET A 88 -2.94 3.85 -22.26
CA MET A 88 -2.51 3.25 -23.55
C MET A 88 -1.52 4.08 -24.36
N ASN A 89 -1.40 5.38 -24.09
CA ASN A 89 -0.74 6.31 -24.99
C ASN A 89 0.50 6.98 -24.35
N GLY A 90 1.08 6.38 -23.32
CA GLY A 90 2.30 6.86 -22.68
C GLY A 90 2.07 8.07 -21.77
N ILE A 91 3.03 8.96 -21.74
CA ILE A 91 3.12 10.11 -20.85
C ILE A 91 3.01 11.39 -21.66
N TYR A 92 2.34 12.40 -21.09
CA TYR A 92 2.27 13.74 -21.65
C TYR A 92 2.74 14.75 -20.62
N CYS A 93 3.61 15.65 -21.04
CA CYS A 93 4.04 16.80 -20.27
C CYS A 93 3.30 18.05 -20.78
N LEU A 94 2.56 18.70 -19.90
CA LEU A 94 1.94 20.00 -20.13
C LEU A 94 2.79 21.06 -19.45
N ASP A 95 3.46 21.91 -20.22
CA ASP A 95 4.29 22.99 -19.71
C ASP A 95 3.47 24.21 -19.23
N ASN A 96 4.15 25.16 -18.61
CA ASN A 96 3.51 26.39 -18.10
C ASN A 96 2.95 27.30 -19.19
N THR A 97 3.31 27.10 -20.45
CA THR A 97 2.81 27.86 -21.61
C THR A 97 1.61 27.20 -22.27
N GLY A 98 1.28 25.97 -21.84
CA GLY A 98 0.17 25.18 -22.36
C GLY A 98 0.56 24.23 -23.50
N ASN A 99 1.85 24.12 -23.82
CA ASN A 99 2.31 23.15 -24.82
C ASN A 99 2.29 21.73 -24.25
N ILE A 100 1.91 20.77 -25.08
CA ILE A 100 1.87 19.35 -24.74
C ILE A 100 2.97 18.61 -25.48
N THR A 101 3.80 17.86 -24.75
CA THR A 101 4.86 17.02 -25.30
C THR A 101 4.60 15.56 -24.96
N PRO A 102 4.48 14.65 -25.95
CA PRO A 102 4.29 13.23 -25.70
C PRO A 102 5.62 12.47 -25.51
N TYR A 103 5.60 11.54 -24.57
CA TYR A 103 6.66 10.57 -24.28
C TYR A 103 6.06 9.16 -24.39
N THR A 104 6.15 8.57 -25.59
CA THR A 104 5.63 7.23 -25.89
C THR A 104 6.77 6.21 -25.88
N MET A 105 6.45 4.92 -25.85
CA MET A 105 7.44 3.83 -25.89
C MET A 105 8.37 3.95 -27.10
N GLU A 106 7.86 4.39 -28.25
CA GLU A 106 8.66 4.59 -29.47
C GLU A 106 9.75 5.67 -29.31
N LYS A 107 9.49 6.69 -28.49
CA LYS A 107 10.40 7.81 -28.23
C LYS A 107 11.32 7.58 -27.02
N THR A 108 10.88 6.76 -26.08
CA THR A 108 11.52 6.64 -24.76
C THR A 108 12.23 5.30 -24.54
N GLY A 109 11.95 4.29 -25.37
CA GLY A 109 12.44 2.93 -25.17
C GLY A 109 11.77 2.16 -24.01
N MET A 110 10.67 2.70 -23.43
CA MET A 110 9.88 1.97 -22.45
C MET A 110 9.24 0.73 -23.11
N LEU A 111 9.03 -0.34 -22.33
CA LEU A 111 8.42 -1.58 -22.83
C LEU A 111 6.91 -1.46 -23.10
N THR A 112 6.27 -0.39 -22.58
CA THR A 112 4.82 -0.20 -22.70
C THR A 112 4.43 1.27 -22.63
N ASN A 113 3.30 1.62 -23.22
CA ASN A 113 2.62 2.90 -23.08
C ASN A 113 1.59 2.91 -21.92
N SER A 114 1.40 1.79 -21.21
CA SER A 114 0.43 1.68 -20.12
C SER A 114 1.01 2.18 -18.80
N ILE A 115 0.74 3.44 -18.49
CA ILE A 115 1.21 4.09 -17.27
C ILE A 115 0.19 3.82 -16.16
N THR A 116 0.67 3.37 -15.02
CA THR A 116 -0.18 3.02 -13.87
C THR A 116 -0.12 4.06 -12.77
N THR A 117 1.05 4.64 -12.50
CA THR A 117 1.26 5.56 -11.39
C THR A 117 2.48 6.44 -11.59
N PHE A 118 2.51 7.57 -10.88
CA PHE A 118 3.65 8.48 -10.78
C PHE A 118 4.03 8.76 -9.33
N SER A 119 5.32 9.07 -9.12
CA SER A 119 5.83 9.73 -7.92
C SER A 119 6.95 10.69 -8.30
N CYS A 120 6.81 11.95 -7.94
CA CYS A 120 7.79 13.03 -8.25
C CYS A 120 7.98 13.94 -7.03
N ALA A 121 8.30 13.35 -5.86
CA ALA A 121 8.32 14.08 -4.60
C ALA A 121 9.46 15.11 -4.51
N ASP A 122 10.60 14.88 -5.19
CA ASP A 122 11.72 15.84 -5.28
C ASP A 122 11.59 16.82 -6.46
N GLY A 123 10.56 16.65 -7.29
CA GLY A 123 10.30 17.48 -8.47
C GLY A 123 11.27 17.27 -9.64
N ILE A 124 12.32 16.45 -9.47
CA ILE A 124 13.35 16.19 -10.49
C ILE A 124 13.25 14.76 -11.03
N ASN A 125 13.15 13.78 -10.12
CA ASN A 125 13.06 12.38 -10.49
C ASN A 125 11.61 11.95 -10.54
N LEU A 126 11.09 11.77 -11.76
CA LEU A 126 9.76 11.24 -12.00
C LEU A 126 9.85 9.71 -12.06
N TYR A 127 9.41 9.04 -11.00
CA TYR A 127 9.26 7.59 -10.99
C TYR A 127 7.96 7.21 -11.68
N ILE A 128 8.07 6.31 -12.65
CA ILE A 128 7.01 5.95 -13.58
C ILE A 128 6.71 4.47 -13.43
N GLY A 129 5.62 4.15 -12.75
CA GLY A 129 5.09 2.79 -12.72
C GLY A 129 4.31 2.48 -13.98
N THR A 130 4.56 1.31 -14.53
CA THR A 130 3.89 0.82 -15.74
C THR A 130 3.32 -0.58 -15.54
N SER A 131 2.60 -1.09 -16.52
CA SER A 131 2.17 -2.49 -16.53
C SER A 131 3.32 -3.49 -16.69
N SER A 132 4.53 -3.02 -17.07
CA SER A 132 5.68 -3.86 -17.45
C SER A 132 7.00 -3.27 -16.98
N GLY A 133 7.02 -2.66 -15.78
CA GLY A 133 8.26 -2.20 -15.17
C GLY A 133 8.16 -0.86 -14.46
N LEU A 134 9.23 -0.52 -13.76
CA LEU A 134 9.44 0.75 -13.06
C LEU A 134 10.57 1.53 -13.71
N TYR A 135 10.24 2.74 -14.16
CA TYR A 135 11.19 3.65 -14.80
C TYR A 135 11.42 4.88 -13.94
N CYS A 136 12.55 5.52 -14.16
CA CYS A 136 12.86 6.85 -13.65
C CYS A 136 13.18 7.78 -14.81
N MET A 137 12.51 8.93 -14.86
CA MET A 137 12.81 10.02 -15.79
C MET A 137 13.39 11.19 -15.01
N ASN A 138 14.51 11.72 -15.48
CA ASN A 138 14.98 13.03 -15.03
C ASN A 138 14.16 14.10 -15.74
N THR A 139 13.40 14.92 -14.99
CA THR A 139 12.53 15.95 -15.55
C THR A 139 13.27 17.12 -16.19
N GLU A 140 14.58 17.27 -15.97
CA GLU A 140 15.42 18.29 -16.61
C GLU A 140 15.97 17.80 -17.97
N THR A 141 16.67 16.64 -17.94
CA THR A 141 17.32 16.10 -19.15
C THR A 141 16.35 15.35 -20.05
N LYS A 142 15.20 14.92 -19.51
CA LYS A 142 14.17 14.09 -20.15
C LYS A 142 14.65 12.66 -20.47
N GLU A 143 15.79 12.26 -19.91
CA GLU A 143 16.29 10.89 -20.02
C GLU A 143 15.46 9.94 -19.15
N ILE A 144 15.07 8.82 -19.73
CA ILE A 144 14.30 7.75 -19.08
C ILE A 144 15.16 6.50 -19.03
N SER A 145 15.21 5.86 -17.87
CA SER A 145 15.85 4.55 -17.68
C SER A 145 15.00 3.65 -16.80
N LEU A 146 15.14 2.33 -16.97
CA LEU A 146 14.65 1.37 -15.98
C LEU A 146 15.33 1.61 -14.64
N LEU A 147 14.59 1.44 -13.56
CA LEU A 147 15.20 1.51 -12.23
C LEU A 147 16.09 0.29 -11.99
N GLU A 148 17.40 0.51 -11.97
CA GLU A 148 18.42 -0.53 -11.89
C GLU A 148 18.73 -0.94 -10.44
N ASN A 149 19.24 -2.18 -10.31
CA ASN A 149 19.85 -2.70 -9.10
C ASN A 149 21.35 -2.94 -9.32
N ASN A 150 22.20 -2.51 -8.40
CA ASN A 150 23.65 -2.68 -8.49
C ASN A 150 24.15 -4.15 -8.40
N ASN A 151 23.29 -5.11 -8.03
CA ASN A 151 23.72 -6.46 -7.62
C ASN A 151 23.23 -7.62 -8.50
N SER A 152 22.52 -7.39 -9.59
CA SER A 152 22.09 -8.48 -10.47
C SER A 152 22.07 -8.09 -11.94
N ALA A 153 22.36 -9.06 -12.80
CA ALA A 153 22.30 -8.93 -14.26
C ALA A 153 20.88 -8.79 -14.82
N SER A 154 19.85 -8.82 -13.96
CA SER A 154 18.44 -8.62 -14.31
C SER A 154 17.93 -7.34 -13.67
N ASN A 155 17.21 -6.55 -14.46
CA ASN A 155 16.50 -5.35 -13.98
C ASN A 155 15.45 -5.75 -12.94
N LEU A 156 15.47 -5.11 -11.78
CA LEU A 156 14.72 -5.48 -10.58
C LEU A 156 13.20 -5.51 -10.78
N PHE A 157 12.70 -4.63 -11.64
CA PHE A 157 11.27 -4.42 -11.87
C PHE A 157 10.89 -4.60 -13.33
N GLU A 158 11.74 -5.25 -14.14
CA GLU A 158 11.41 -5.58 -15.52
C GLU A 158 10.26 -6.60 -15.54
N GLU A 159 9.27 -6.37 -16.42
CA GLU A 159 8.04 -7.16 -16.53
C GLU A 159 7.16 -7.22 -15.27
N VAL A 160 7.43 -6.40 -14.25
CA VAL A 160 6.60 -6.31 -13.05
C VAL A 160 5.50 -5.26 -13.23
N HIS A 161 4.26 -5.62 -12.94
CA HIS A 161 3.15 -4.66 -12.91
C HIS A 161 3.20 -3.83 -11.63
N ILE A 162 3.48 -2.54 -11.78
CA ILE A 162 3.52 -1.58 -10.68
C ILE A 162 2.12 -1.01 -10.46
N ASN A 163 1.56 -1.18 -9.29
CA ASN A 163 0.23 -0.66 -8.96
C ASN A 163 0.28 0.77 -8.43
N CYS A 164 1.19 1.06 -7.50
CA CYS A 164 1.35 2.36 -6.88
C CYS A 164 2.80 2.59 -6.44
N ILE A 165 3.21 3.86 -6.37
CA ILE A 165 4.51 4.30 -5.89
C ILE A 165 4.29 5.44 -4.90
N TYR A 166 5.02 5.41 -3.80
CA TYR A 166 5.04 6.48 -2.82
C TYR A 166 6.48 6.74 -2.37
N GLN A 167 6.92 7.99 -2.38
CA GLN A 167 8.20 8.38 -1.78
C GLN A 167 7.91 8.99 -0.42
N ASP A 168 8.45 8.38 0.64
CA ASP A 168 8.26 8.86 2.01
C ASP A 168 9.20 10.03 2.35
N THR A 169 8.96 10.65 3.51
CA THR A 169 9.76 11.79 3.99
C THR A 169 11.21 11.43 4.31
N ARG A 170 11.56 10.13 4.41
CA ARG A 170 12.93 9.62 4.57
C ARG A 170 13.63 9.43 3.22
N GLY A 171 12.91 9.60 2.11
CA GLY A 171 13.40 9.41 0.75
C GLY A 171 13.36 7.96 0.26
N LEU A 172 12.75 7.04 1.00
CA LEU A 172 12.52 5.66 0.57
C LEU A 172 11.39 5.61 -0.46
N LEU A 173 11.55 4.79 -1.49
CA LEU A 173 10.48 4.47 -2.44
C LEU A 173 9.74 3.21 -1.99
N TRP A 174 8.45 3.34 -1.83
CA TRP A 174 7.51 2.27 -1.55
C TRP A 174 6.79 1.92 -2.83
N ILE A 175 6.97 0.69 -3.30
CA ILE A 175 6.55 0.25 -4.64
C ILE A 175 5.56 -0.90 -4.45
N GLY A 176 4.30 -0.62 -4.63
CA GLY A 176 3.22 -1.60 -4.51
C GLY A 176 3.01 -2.36 -5.81
N THR A 177 2.95 -3.69 -5.72
CA THR A 177 2.74 -4.60 -6.83
C THR A 177 1.54 -5.52 -6.59
N ARG A 178 1.34 -6.49 -7.47
CA ARG A 178 0.37 -7.59 -7.28
C ARG A 178 0.90 -8.74 -6.42
N LYS A 179 2.20 -8.71 -6.07
CA LYS A 179 2.90 -9.78 -5.34
C LYS A 179 3.64 -9.24 -4.12
N GLY A 180 3.04 -8.31 -3.39
CA GLY A 180 3.65 -7.63 -2.27
C GLY A 180 4.12 -6.23 -2.64
N MET A 181 4.95 -5.67 -1.78
CA MET A 181 5.54 -4.37 -1.99
C MET A 181 7.05 -4.40 -1.76
N ASP A 182 7.74 -3.48 -2.42
CA ASP A 182 9.17 -3.29 -2.25
C ASP A 182 9.46 -1.94 -1.62
N VAL A 183 10.38 -1.93 -0.68
CA VAL A 183 10.97 -0.72 -0.12
C VAL A 183 12.36 -0.56 -0.71
N TYR A 184 12.56 0.50 -1.48
CA TYR A 184 13.81 0.74 -2.19
C TYR A 184 14.49 2.02 -1.70
N ASN A 185 15.74 1.90 -1.30
CA ASN A 185 16.58 3.04 -0.94
C ASN A 185 17.43 3.45 -2.15
N LYS A 186 17.11 4.59 -2.76
CA LYS A 186 17.81 5.09 -3.94
C LYS A 186 19.29 5.40 -3.72
N ASN A 187 19.70 5.71 -2.49
CA ASN A 187 21.09 6.07 -2.16
C ASN A 187 21.98 4.82 -1.99
N THR A 188 21.48 3.82 -1.23
CA THR A 188 22.21 2.57 -0.97
C THR A 188 21.94 1.48 -2.01
N LYS A 189 20.90 1.67 -2.85
CA LYS A 189 20.40 0.68 -3.81
C LYS A 189 19.89 -0.60 -3.12
N GLU A 190 19.61 -0.55 -1.82
CA GLU A 190 19.07 -1.64 -1.05
C GLU A 190 17.57 -1.80 -1.33
N ARG A 191 17.13 -3.04 -1.46
CA ARG A 191 15.72 -3.40 -1.63
C ARG A 191 15.29 -4.36 -0.52
N ILE A 192 14.13 -4.12 0.08
CA ILE A 192 13.47 -5.01 1.02
C ILE A 192 12.10 -5.33 0.46
N HIS A 193 11.80 -6.63 0.30
CA HIS A 193 10.49 -7.09 -0.15
C HIS A 193 9.61 -7.45 1.05
N LEU A 194 8.38 -6.93 1.07
CA LEU A 194 7.36 -7.21 2.07
C LEU A 194 6.17 -7.91 1.41
N SER A 195 5.67 -8.94 2.07
CA SER A 195 4.54 -9.76 1.64
C SER A 195 3.67 -10.18 2.84
N THR A 196 2.66 -10.98 2.63
CA THR A 196 1.88 -11.60 3.71
C THR A 196 2.75 -12.38 4.69
N LYS A 197 3.87 -12.94 4.25
CA LYS A 197 4.86 -13.59 5.13
C LYS A 197 5.54 -12.64 6.12
N ASN A 198 5.55 -11.35 5.82
CA ASN A 198 6.09 -10.29 6.68
C ASN A 198 4.98 -9.54 7.44
N GLY A 199 3.72 -9.99 7.34
CA GLY A 199 2.58 -9.41 8.03
C GLY A 199 1.77 -8.39 7.23
N LEU A 200 1.93 -8.31 5.89
CA LEU A 200 0.97 -7.57 5.08
C LEU A 200 -0.41 -8.25 5.13
N SER A 201 -1.48 -7.45 5.12
CA SER A 201 -2.85 -7.97 5.10
C SER A 201 -3.17 -8.75 3.82
N HIS A 202 -2.56 -8.37 2.69
CA HIS A 202 -2.65 -9.08 1.41
C HIS A 202 -1.52 -8.63 0.47
N ASP A 203 -1.12 -9.49 -0.49
CA ASP A 203 0.00 -9.19 -1.40
C ASP A 203 -0.39 -8.22 -2.55
N TYR A 204 -1.68 -8.07 -2.87
CA TYR A 204 -2.10 -7.11 -3.89
C TYR A 204 -2.23 -5.71 -3.29
N ILE A 205 -1.26 -4.84 -3.55
CA ILE A 205 -1.20 -3.48 -3.00
C ILE A 205 -2.05 -2.54 -3.87
N ARG A 206 -2.93 -1.76 -3.23
CA ARG A 206 -3.83 -0.80 -3.89
C ARG A 206 -3.34 0.64 -3.81
N ALA A 207 -2.97 1.10 -2.62
CA ALA A 207 -2.51 2.46 -2.43
C ALA A 207 -1.63 2.57 -1.17
N ILE A 208 -0.78 3.60 -1.13
CA ILE A 208 0.20 3.84 -0.07
C ILE A 208 0.18 5.31 0.31
N THR A 209 0.29 5.61 1.61
CA THR A 209 0.51 6.95 2.14
C THR A 209 1.33 6.91 3.42
N GLU A 210 1.92 8.04 3.81
CA GLU A 210 2.64 8.22 5.06
C GLU A 210 1.79 9.04 6.05
N ASP A 211 1.77 8.67 7.33
CA ASP A 211 1.16 9.47 8.38
C ASP A 211 2.15 10.51 8.95
N LYS A 212 1.70 11.30 9.92
CA LYS A 212 2.52 12.35 10.54
C LYS A 212 3.62 11.82 11.45
N GLU A 213 3.48 10.61 11.92
CA GLU A 213 4.45 9.87 12.71
C GLU A 213 5.45 9.10 11.83
N LYS A 214 5.37 9.27 10.48
CA LYS A 214 6.19 8.62 9.46
C LYS A 214 5.97 7.12 9.33
N ASN A 215 4.83 6.61 9.78
CA ASN A 215 4.41 5.25 9.52
C ASN A 215 3.73 5.18 8.14
N ILE A 216 3.86 4.05 7.49
CA ILE A 216 3.29 3.83 6.16
C ILE A 216 1.97 3.07 6.29
N TRP A 217 0.95 3.60 5.63
CA TRP A 217 -0.37 3.00 5.55
C TRP A 217 -0.60 2.46 4.15
N VAL A 218 -1.03 1.21 4.08
CA VAL A 218 -1.20 0.48 2.81
C VAL A 218 -2.60 -0.11 2.76
N THR A 219 -3.34 0.20 1.71
CA THR A 219 -4.57 -0.52 1.39
C THR A 219 -4.24 -1.66 0.43
N THR A 220 -4.91 -2.78 0.61
CA THR A 220 -4.71 -4.00 -0.18
C THR A 220 -6.04 -4.53 -0.72
N ASP A 221 -6.04 -5.65 -1.44
CA ASP A 221 -7.28 -6.33 -1.85
C ASP A 221 -8.09 -6.83 -0.65
N HIS A 222 -7.42 -7.12 0.47
CA HIS A 222 -8.08 -7.60 1.67
C HIS A 222 -7.43 -6.96 2.91
N GLY A 223 -8.07 -5.92 3.43
CA GLY A 223 -7.61 -5.22 4.62
C GLY A 223 -6.64 -4.07 4.37
N VAL A 224 -6.13 -3.56 5.46
CA VAL A 224 -5.20 -2.42 5.55
C VAL A 224 -3.99 -2.87 6.37
N THR A 225 -2.81 -2.37 6.03
CA THR A 225 -1.61 -2.59 6.84
C THR A 225 -0.99 -1.27 7.23
N ASN A 226 -0.69 -1.11 8.51
CA ASN A 226 0.21 -0.07 9.00
C ASN A 226 1.62 -0.64 9.13
N ILE A 227 2.62 0.07 8.61
CA ILE A 227 4.02 -0.36 8.62
C ILE A 227 4.85 0.65 9.37
N ILE A 228 5.51 0.19 10.43
CA ILE A 228 6.36 0.99 11.29
C ILE A 228 7.82 0.65 11.02
N ALA A 229 8.64 1.66 10.72
CA ALA A 229 10.08 1.49 10.61
C ALA A 229 10.71 1.33 12.00
N THR A 230 11.62 0.37 12.12
CA THR A 230 12.39 0.12 13.33
C THR A 230 13.84 0.58 13.15
N ASN A 231 14.58 0.63 14.24
CA ASN A 231 16.03 0.86 14.23
C ASN A 231 16.83 -0.45 14.14
N SER A 232 16.20 -1.56 13.78
CA SER A 232 16.87 -2.85 13.66
C SER A 232 17.88 -2.87 12.50
N PRO A 233 19.10 -3.38 12.70
CA PRO A 233 20.07 -3.59 11.63
C PRO A 233 19.64 -4.73 10.69
N GLU A 234 18.82 -5.68 11.19
CA GLU A 234 18.38 -6.86 10.43
C GLU A 234 17.30 -6.48 9.40
N PRO A 235 17.48 -6.80 8.11
CA PRO A 235 16.50 -6.45 7.06
C PRO A 235 15.09 -6.96 7.34
N SER A 236 14.96 -8.16 7.90
CA SER A 236 13.68 -8.79 8.25
C SER A 236 12.90 -8.08 9.35
N SER A 237 13.61 -7.30 10.18
CA SER A 237 13.05 -6.57 11.32
C SER A 237 13.05 -5.06 11.14
N LYS A 238 13.48 -4.55 9.95
CA LYS A 238 13.48 -3.10 9.66
C LYS A 238 12.08 -2.52 9.63
N PHE A 239 11.09 -3.31 9.27
CA PHE A 239 9.70 -2.89 9.14
C PHE A 239 8.78 -3.87 9.87
N LEU A 240 7.97 -3.36 10.78
CA LEU A 240 6.93 -4.12 11.46
C LEU A 240 5.60 -3.83 10.79
N CYS A 241 4.91 -4.88 10.35
CA CYS A 241 3.62 -4.78 9.69
C CYS A 241 2.49 -5.15 10.65
N TYR A 242 1.50 -4.27 10.76
CA TYR A 242 0.31 -4.43 11.57
C TYR A 242 -0.91 -4.50 10.66
N PRO A 243 -1.41 -5.70 10.34
CA PRO A 243 -2.57 -5.88 9.49
C PRO A 243 -3.86 -5.61 10.27
N TYR A 244 -4.84 -5.02 9.58
CA TYR A 244 -6.21 -4.77 10.04
C TYR A 244 -7.18 -5.37 9.05
N PHE A 245 -8.19 -6.05 9.57
CA PHE A 245 -9.22 -6.74 8.80
C PHE A 245 -10.63 -6.29 9.21
N GLU A 246 -11.66 -6.92 8.68
CA GLU A 246 -13.06 -6.61 8.99
C GLU A 246 -13.35 -6.66 10.49
N GLU A 247 -12.77 -7.63 11.18
CA GLU A 247 -12.92 -7.85 12.62
C GLU A 247 -12.32 -6.70 13.46
N ASP A 248 -11.36 -5.97 12.89
CA ASP A 248 -10.76 -4.77 13.52
C ASP A 248 -11.60 -3.50 13.28
N GLY A 249 -12.76 -3.62 12.65
CA GLY A 249 -13.70 -2.53 12.43
C GLY A 249 -13.46 -1.73 11.14
N ILE A 250 -12.58 -2.19 10.23
CA ILE A 250 -12.40 -1.53 8.93
C ILE A 250 -13.52 -1.84 7.92
N GLY A 251 -14.42 -2.78 8.26
CA GLY A 251 -15.50 -3.22 7.39
C GLY A 251 -15.03 -4.02 6.18
N ASN A 252 -15.97 -4.64 5.47
CA ASN A 252 -15.70 -5.36 4.23
C ASN A 252 -15.70 -4.40 3.04
N MET A 253 -14.64 -3.61 2.90
CA MET A 253 -14.49 -2.60 1.85
C MET A 253 -13.46 -3.02 0.82
N ALA A 254 -13.87 -3.08 -0.46
CA ALA A 254 -12.92 -3.20 -1.57
C ALA A 254 -12.30 -1.82 -1.86
N PHE A 255 -11.03 -1.65 -1.52
CA PHE A 255 -10.32 -0.38 -1.70
C PHE A 255 -10.00 -0.10 -3.18
N ASN A 256 -10.12 1.16 -3.56
CA ASN A 256 -9.76 1.61 -4.91
C ASN A 256 -8.24 1.87 -5.01
N ASN A 257 -7.71 1.69 -6.22
CA ASN A 257 -6.31 2.05 -6.50
C ASN A 257 -6.08 3.55 -6.25
N HIS A 258 -4.92 3.90 -5.68
CA HIS A 258 -4.49 5.27 -5.39
C HIS A 258 -5.43 6.07 -4.47
N SER A 259 -6.37 5.40 -3.80
CA SER A 259 -7.41 6.06 -3.01
C SER A 259 -7.08 6.07 -1.52
N ILE A 260 -5.96 6.68 -1.16
CA ILE A 260 -5.53 6.87 0.23
C ILE A 260 -4.86 8.24 0.38
N THR A 261 -5.05 8.90 1.50
CA THR A 261 -4.38 10.17 1.82
C THR A 261 -4.31 10.42 3.31
N CYS A 262 -3.25 11.12 3.75
CA CYS A 262 -3.14 11.68 5.09
C CYS A 262 -3.61 13.13 5.07
N THR A 263 -4.57 13.46 5.92
CA THR A 263 -5.10 14.82 6.04
C THR A 263 -4.15 15.73 6.83
N GLN A 264 -4.36 17.05 6.75
CA GLN A 264 -3.60 18.01 7.56
C GLN A 264 -3.78 17.78 9.07
N GLN A 265 -4.89 17.19 9.51
CA GLN A 265 -5.15 16.83 10.91
C GLN A 265 -4.48 15.49 11.30
N GLY A 266 -3.87 14.76 10.35
CA GLY A 266 -3.22 13.48 10.57
C GLY A 266 -4.16 12.28 10.50
N GLU A 267 -5.39 12.47 10.04
CA GLU A 267 -6.30 11.35 9.78
C GLU A 267 -5.97 10.69 8.44
N ILE A 268 -6.06 9.38 8.37
CA ILE A 268 -5.92 8.63 7.13
C ILE A 268 -7.31 8.39 6.55
N LEU A 269 -7.51 8.81 5.30
CA LEU A 269 -8.73 8.56 4.54
C LEU A 269 -8.42 7.56 3.44
N MET A 270 -9.24 6.52 3.31
CA MET A 270 -9.10 5.43 2.35
C MET A 270 -10.42 5.24 1.62
N GLY A 271 -10.41 5.40 0.29
CA GLY A 271 -11.61 5.27 -0.53
C GLY A 271 -11.81 3.86 -1.05
N GLY A 272 -13.05 3.42 -1.11
CA GLY A 272 -13.41 2.10 -1.62
C GLY A 272 -14.85 2.00 -2.06
N SER A 273 -15.31 0.78 -2.29
CA SER A 273 -16.70 0.52 -2.67
C SER A 273 -17.65 0.95 -1.56
N GLY A 274 -18.62 1.79 -1.92
CA GLY A 274 -19.66 2.24 -1.00
C GLY A 274 -19.29 3.39 -0.07
N GLY A 275 -18.06 3.93 -0.12
CA GLY A 275 -17.68 5.06 0.71
C GLY A 275 -16.19 5.22 0.97
N TYR A 276 -15.87 5.73 2.15
CA TYR A 276 -14.49 5.84 2.61
C TYR A 276 -14.35 5.44 4.08
N LEU A 277 -13.20 4.88 4.41
CA LEU A 277 -12.76 4.62 5.77
C LEU A 277 -11.95 5.82 6.27
N ARG A 278 -12.17 6.21 7.53
CA ARG A 278 -11.39 7.25 8.21
C ARG A 278 -10.75 6.66 9.47
N ILE A 279 -9.45 6.70 9.54
CA ILE A 279 -8.67 6.24 10.69
C ILE A 279 -7.91 7.42 11.27
N ASN A 280 -7.89 7.54 12.60
CA ASN A 280 -6.98 8.45 13.29
C ASN A 280 -5.86 7.62 13.95
N PRO A 281 -4.63 7.64 13.42
CA PRO A 281 -3.51 6.84 13.92
C PRO A 281 -3.20 7.06 15.40
N ARG A 282 -3.49 8.24 15.94
CA ARG A 282 -3.24 8.57 17.37
C ARG A 282 -4.03 7.74 18.36
N PHE A 283 -5.15 7.15 17.93
CA PHE A 283 -5.98 6.30 18.76
C PHE A 283 -5.68 4.81 18.60
N ILE A 284 -4.73 4.46 17.74
CA ILE A 284 -4.32 3.09 17.55
C ILE A 284 -3.27 2.75 18.61
N ASN A 285 -3.58 1.74 19.41
CA ASN A 285 -2.64 1.23 20.40
C ASN A 285 -1.78 0.13 19.77
N TYR A 286 -0.50 0.41 19.54
CA TYR A 286 0.49 -0.54 19.03
C TYR A 286 1.12 -1.41 20.14
N ARG A 287 0.62 -1.34 21.38
CA ARG A 287 1.15 -2.17 22.44
C ARG A 287 0.83 -3.63 22.14
N HIS A 288 1.82 -4.37 21.70
CA HIS A 288 1.84 -5.81 21.87
C HIS A 288 2.04 -6.06 23.38
N GLU A 289 0.97 -6.29 24.09
CA GLU A 289 1.09 -7.00 25.34
C GLU A 289 1.54 -8.40 24.97
N SER A 290 2.81 -8.72 25.24
CA SER A 290 3.29 -10.08 25.05
C SER A 290 2.63 -10.95 26.10
N HIS A 291 1.60 -11.67 25.69
CA HIS A 291 0.99 -12.66 26.56
C HIS A 291 1.88 -13.91 26.59
N PRO A 292 2.26 -14.40 27.77
CA PRO A 292 3.09 -15.61 27.85
C PRO A 292 2.33 -16.79 27.26
N VAL A 293 3.01 -17.59 26.47
CA VAL A 293 2.48 -18.86 25.99
C VAL A 293 2.47 -19.86 27.15
N ILE A 294 1.31 -20.42 27.42
CA ILE A 294 1.14 -21.42 28.46
C ILE A 294 0.71 -22.76 27.86
N TYR A 295 1.15 -23.84 28.47
CA TYR A 295 0.68 -25.18 28.12
C TYR A 295 -0.67 -25.43 28.76
N THR A 296 -1.67 -25.82 27.96
CA THR A 296 -3.04 -26.04 28.41
C THR A 296 -3.38 -27.51 28.58
N SER A 297 -2.81 -28.40 27.77
CA SER A 297 -3.07 -29.85 27.84
C SER A 297 -1.86 -30.64 27.34
N LEU A 298 -1.71 -31.85 27.87
CA LEU A 298 -0.83 -32.90 27.38
C LEU A 298 -1.68 -34.06 26.86
N TYR A 299 -1.34 -34.54 25.67
CA TYR A 299 -1.95 -35.74 25.07
C TYR A 299 -0.88 -36.83 24.91
N LEU A 300 -1.24 -38.05 25.21
CA LEU A 300 -0.48 -39.23 24.87
C LEU A 300 -1.32 -40.14 23.96
N ALA A 301 -0.78 -40.57 22.85
CA ALA A 301 -1.47 -41.39 21.86
C ALA A 301 -2.89 -40.85 21.54
N ASN A 302 -3.03 -39.51 21.39
CA ASN A 302 -4.27 -38.78 21.16
C ASN A 302 -5.29 -38.80 22.34
N GLN A 303 -4.89 -39.29 23.53
CA GLN A 303 -5.71 -39.21 24.74
C GLN A 303 -5.21 -38.11 25.63
N ARG A 304 -6.14 -37.21 26.06
CA ARG A 304 -5.83 -36.14 27.02
C ARG A 304 -5.45 -36.72 28.38
N MET A 305 -4.34 -36.28 28.93
CA MET A 305 -3.86 -36.70 30.23
C MET A 305 -4.45 -35.79 31.33
N GLU A 306 -5.14 -36.41 32.26
CA GLU A 306 -5.65 -35.77 33.46
C GLU A 306 -4.62 -35.79 34.60
N VAL A 307 -4.73 -34.86 35.56
CA VAL A 307 -3.88 -34.87 36.78
C VAL A 307 -4.08 -36.20 37.53
N GLY A 308 -3.01 -36.86 37.83
CA GLY A 308 -3.02 -38.18 38.49
C GLY A 308 -3.19 -39.38 37.57
N SER A 309 -3.42 -39.17 36.27
CA SER A 309 -3.49 -40.27 35.29
C SER A 309 -2.12 -40.95 35.14
N LYS A 310 -2.13 -42.24 34.94
CA LYS A 310 -0.93 -43.06 34.70
C LYS A 310 -0.74 -43.29 33.21
N ASN A 311 0.51 -43.24 32.75
CA ASN A 311 0.89 -43.68 31.40
C ASN A 311 0.90 -45.20 31.26
N SER A 312 1.31 -45.73 30.12
CA SER A 312 1.39 -47.17 29.84
C SER A 312 2.36 -47.92 30.77
N SER A 313 3.36 -47.24 31.30
CA SER A 313 4.33 -47.78 32.28
C SER A 313 3.86 -47.67 33.74
N GLY A 314 2.66 -47.14 33.99
CA GLY A 314 2.09 -46.97 35.33
C GLY A 314 2.57 -45.70 36.06
N ARG A 315 3.32 -44.84 35.42
CA ARG A 315 3.86 -43.60 35.98
C ARG A 315 2.85 -42.45 35.85
N ILE A 316 2.72 -41.63 36.90
CA ILE A 316 1.96 -40.36 36.87
C ILE A 316 2.84 -39.28 36.24
N LEU A 317 2.43 -38.76 35.07
CA LEU A 317 3.13 -37.69 34.35
C LEU A 317 2.74 -36.29 34.87
N LEU A 318 1.48 -36.12 35.17
CA LEU A 318 0.94 -34.85 35.68
C LEU A 318 0.56 -35.03 37.17
N ASN A 319 1.38 -34.54 38.08
CA ASN A 319 1.08 -34.53 39.53
C ASN A 319 0.29 -33.29 39.97
N LYS A 320 0.21 -32.28 39.11
CA LYS A 320 -0.60 -31.05 39.22
C LYS A 320 -0.92 -30.53 37.82
N ASN A 321 -1.73 -29.46 37.77
CA ASN A 321 -2.07 -28.86 36.46
C ASN A 321 -0.78 -28.53 35.66
N ILE A 322 -0.80 -28.83 34.36
CA ILE A 322 0.34 -28.65 33.45
C ILE A 322 0.88 -27.21 33.48
N GLN A 323 0.01 -26.21 33.64
CA GLN A 323 0.39 -24.80 33.76
C GLN A 323 1.28 -24.48 34.97
N LEU A 324 1.27 -25.35 35.98
CA LEU A 324 2.04 -25.20 37.23
C LEU A 324 3.31 -26.06 37.23
N LEU A 325 3.57 -26.78 36.15
CA LEU A 325 4.75 -27.64 35.99
C LEU A 325 5.85 -26.88 35.24
N ASN A 326 7.07 -26.95 35.76
CA ASN A 326 8.26 -26.45 35.07
C ASN A 326 8.91 -27.52 34.20
N GLU A 327 8.60 -28.79 34.46
CA GLU A 327 9.20 -29.94 33.78
C GLU A 327 8.22 -31.11 33.78
N ILE A 328 8.21 -31.86 32.68
CA ILE A 328 7.50 -33.17 32.54
C ILE A 328 8.52 -34.18 32.08
N THR A 329 8.73 -35.21 32.89
CA THR A 329 9.62 -36.33 32.53
C THR A 329 8.79 -37.44 31.92
N MET A 330 9.13 -37.83 30.70
CA MET A 330 8.42 -38.84 29.92
C MET A 330 9.32 -40.07 29.69
N ASP A 331 8.71 -41.25 29.59
CA ASP A 331 9.42 -42.46 29.24
C ASP A 331 9.58 -42.58 27.72
N TYR A 332 10.52 -43.36 27.24
CA TYR A 332 10.71 -43.61 25.79
C TYR A 332 9.45 -44.17 25.11
N SER A 333 8.64 -44.93 25.86
CA SER A 333 7.34 -45.45 25.40
C SER A 333 6.30 -44.39 25.16
N ASP A 334 6.47 -43.18 25.72
CA ASP A 334 5.57 -42.05 25.59
C ASP A 334 5.91 -41.15 24.38
N SER A 335 6.59 -41.70 23.36
CA SER A 335 7.09 -40.97 22.19
C SER A 335 6.02 -40.33 21.30
N ASN A 336 4.78 -40.79 21.37
CA ASN A 336 3.64 -40.20 20.66
C ASN A 336 2.85 -39.27 21.59
N PHE A 337 3.32 -38.04 21.71
CA PHE A 337 2.67 -37.00 22.52
C PHE A 337 2.39 -35.73 21.75
N ALA A 338 1.41 -34.95 22.24
CA ALA A 338 1.12 -33.59 21.77
C ALA A 338 0.93 -32.68 22.95
N LEU A 339 1.38 -31.44 22.78
CA LEU A 339 1.18 -30.35 23.76
C LEU A 339 0.26 -29.32 23.13
N GLU A 340 -0.79 -28.97 23.84
CA GLU A 340 -1.65 -27.85 23.51
C GLU A 340 -1.15 -26.60 24.20
N VAL A 341 -1.07 -25.49 23.47
CA VAL A 341 -0.58 -24.20 23.96
C VAL A 341 -1.60 -23.09 23.70
N SER A 342 -1.61 -22.08 24.55
CA SER A 342 -2.41 -20.89 24.38
C SER A 342 -1.66 -19.66 24.89
N SER A 343 -1.83 -18.51 24.23
CA SER A 343 -1.31 -17.23 24.72
C SER A 343 -2.26 -16.52 25.66
N MET A 344 -3.47 -17.01 25.87
CA MET A 344 -4.55 -16.36 26.63
C MET A 344 -4.89 -14.94 26.15
N ASP A 345 -4.55 -14.61 24.92
CA ASP A 345 -4.95 -13.36 24.29
C ASP A 345 -6.35 -13.51 23.70
N TYR A 346 -7.34 -12.91 24.36
CA TYR A 346 -8.74 -12.92 23.92
C TYR A 346 -9.09 -11.75 22.98
N ASN A 347 -8.18 -10.77 22.83
CA ASN A 347 -8.43 -9.58 22.00
C ASN A 347 -8.04 -9.79 20.55
N SER A 348 -7.12 -10.71 20.26
CA SER A 348 -6.49 -10.87 18.95
C SER A 348 -6.43 -12.32 18.48
N LEU A 349 -7.41 -13.14 18.83
CA LEU A 349 -7.40 -14.59 18.56
C LEU A 349 -7.09 -14.96 17.11
N HIS A 350 -7.62 -14.20 16.14
CA HIS A 350 -7.42 -14.42 14.71
C HIS A 350 -6.03 -13.99 14.19
N LYS A 351 -5.25 -13.25 14.99
CA LYS A 351 -3.88 -12.79 14.64
C LYS A 351 -2.79 -13.63 15.29
N LEU A 352 -3.15 -14.55 16.19
CA LEU A 352 -2.18 -15.38 16.90
C LEU A 352 -1.55 -16.41 15.98
N GLN A 353 -0.22 -16.41 15.94
CA GLN A 353 0.59 -17.41 15.26
C GLN A 353 1.59 -17.96 16.25
N TYR A 354 1.72 -19.30 16.29
CA TYR A 354 2.67 -20.00 17.14
C TYR A 354 3.80 -20.54 16.28
N ALA A 355 5.04 -20.37 16.73
CA ALA A 355 6.23 -20.97 16.13
C ALA A 355 6.92 -21.91 17.13
N TYR A 356 7.48 -23.00 16.66
CA TYR A 356 8.23 -24.00 17.45
C TYR A 356 9.55 -24.36 16.77
#